data_3938d6cf9f52886efd631fda899acca4
#
_entry.id   3938d6cf9f52886efd631fda899acca4
#
_cell.length_a   1.000
_cell.length_b   1.000
_cell.length_c   1.000
_cell.angle_alpha   90.00
_cell.angle_beta   90.00
_cell.angle_gamma   90.00
#
_symmetry.space_group_name_H-M   'P 1'
#
loop_
_entity.id
_entity.type
_entity.pdbx_description
1 polymer ?
#
loop_
_entity_poly.entity_id
_entity_poly.type
_entity_poly.pdbx_seq_one_letter_code
_entity_poly.pdbx_strand_id
1 'polypeptide(L)'
;GKGWSPSSLSFIRPESWQTRKIRVAGVNIVPMGANNDLPGDVQRLLDNFYGGEGIMGKIQGLQWGEGPRFFEEAIDSENNRFYRKWILDDVIQADLESWDYRDYMLRCLVDLVHMQGFWVKFIRNRGPRIGEDGRIIRLEHIPYRKCRFEYPDDRHDLPQNVYVGDWPFPDPDRLAKYPVFNPADPFRHPVSVGYFNIYSFCRDFVSTPRFLGAFPWLELAGTIAPLLAAYNANASALSLHIESPQAYWDAAEDRIREICKRKGVPYSARMLEEFKDEAMEKFASGVTGRENVGKYMHTTRFWDADANDFQGWTITPIDKKIRDYIESQIKIANKADAAATSGFGLDPVLSNLIMDNKLSSGSEKLYSIKVYNASETAIPDMIL
;
A
#
# COMPACT_ATOMS: atom_id res chain seq x y z
N GLY A 1 -22.68 -1.70 -24.12
CA GLY A 1 -21.93 -0.68 -23.46
C GLY A 1 -22.60 -0.31 -22.15
N LYS A 2 -22.14 -0.91 -21.04
CA LYS A 2 -22.50 -0.41 -19.69
C LYS A 2 -21.56 0.74 -19.41
N GLY A 3 -22.10 1.96 -19.43
CA GLY A 3 -21.38 3.17 -19.12
C GLY A 3 -20.76 3.11 -17.72
N TRP A 4 -19.56 3.56 -17.61
CA TRP A 4 -18.88 3.82 -16.36
C TRP A 4 -19.73 4.74 -15.50
N SER A 5 -20.25 4.25 -14.40
CA SER A 5 -21.02 5.04 -13.45
C SER A 5 -20.01 5.78 -12.54
N PRO A 6 -20.15 7.11 -12.36
CA PRO A 6 -19.28 7.87 -11.44
C PRO A 6 -19.44 7.48 -9.97
N SER A 7 -20.30 6.53 -9.64
CA SER A 7 -20.52 6.05 -8.26
C SER A 7 -19.32 5.33 -7.64
N SER A 8 -18.33 4.89 -8.43
CA SER A 8 -17.08 4.31 -7.90
C SER A 8 -16.11 5.36 -7.35
N LEU A 9 -16.31 6.66 -7.66
CA LEU A 9 -15.55 7.77 -7.09
C LEU A 9 -16.04 8.22 -5.69
N SER A 10 -17.09 7.60 -5.16
CA SER A 10 -17.60 7.91 -3.82
C SER A 10 -16.60 7.56 -2.69
N PHE A 11 -15.55 6.79 -2.97
CA PHE A 11 -14.46 6.53 -2.04
C PHE A 11 -13.61 7.77 -1.67
N ILE A 12 -13.72 8.83 -2.46
CA ILE A 12 -12.86 10.03 -2.35
C ILE A 12 -13.58 11.19 -1.64
N ARG A 13 -14.76 10.98 -1.03
CA ARG A 13 -15.39 12.01 -0.18
C ARG A 13 -15.07 11.75 1.29
N PRO A 14 -13.90 12.19 1.78
CA PRO A 14 -13.48 11.96 3.17
C PRO A 14 -14.37 12.71 4.18
N GLU A 15 -15.06 13.74 3.76
CA GLU A 15 -15.98 14.55 4.58
C GLU A 15 -17.17 13.73 5.10
N SER A 16 -17.68 12.81 4.28
CA SER A 16 -18.89 12.07 4.63
C SER A 16 -18.72 11.07 5.78
N TRP A 17 -17.48 10.64 6.08
CA TRP A 17 -17.27 9.68 7.15
C TRP A 17 -16.95 10.32 8.51
N GLN A 18 -16.28 11.47 8.57
CA GLN A 18 -15.99 12.16 9.84
C GLN A 18 -17.24 12.72 10.52
N THR A 19 -18.20 13.18 9.74
CA THR A 19 -19.49 13.69 10.27
C THR A 19 -20.48 12.55 10.58
N ARG A 20 -20.13 11.32 10.24
CA ARG A 20 -21.01 10.16 10.44
C ARG A 20 -20.76 9.54 11.82
N LYS A 21 -21.81 9.51 12.65
CA LYS A 21 -21.82 8.74 13.89
C LYS A 21 -21.97 7.26 13.59
N ILE A 22 -21.02 6.45 14.04
CA ILE A 22 -21.15 4.99 13.95
C ILE A 22 -21.11 4.36 15.34
N ARG A 23 -21.82 3.24 15.50
CA ARG A 23 -21.81 2.46 16.73
C ARG A 23 -21.07 1.16 16.54
N VAL A 24 -19.98 0.97 17.30
CA VAL A 24 -19.15 -0.24 17.26
C VAL A 24 -18.88 -0.68 18.70
N ALA A 25 -18.99 -1.98 18.98
CA ALA A 25 -18.80 -2.54 20.32
C ALA A 25 -19.60 -1.81 21.42
N GLY A 26 -20.82 -1.34 21.08
CA GLY A 26 -21.70 -0.64 22.04
C GLY A 26 -21.43 0.85 22.23
N VAL A 27 -20.33 1.40 21.68
CA VAL A 27 -19.95 2.82 21.80
C VAL A 27 -20.13 3.59 20.51
N ASN A 28 -20.40 4.89 20.62
CA ASN A 28 -20.50 5.80 19.48
C ASN A 28 -19.14 6.44 19.25
N ILE A 29 -18.64 6.34 18.04
CA ILE A 29 -17.30 6.84 17.69
C ILE A 29 -17.32 7.68 16.42
N VAL A 30 -16.29 8.50 16.27
CA VAL A 30 -15.90 9.12 15.00
C VAL A 30 -15.13 8.09 14.20
N PRO A 31 -15.62 7.65 13.02
CA PRO A 31 -14.93 6.64 12.22
C PRO A 31 -13.64 7.19 11.60
N MET A 32 -12.73 6.31 11.28
CA MET A 32 -11.55 6.61 10.47
C MET A 32 -11.66 5.93 9.10
N GLY A 33 -12.07 6.71 8.10
CA GLY A 33 -12.31 6.18 6.75
C GLY A 33 -13.69 5.54 6.59
N ALA A 34 -13.99 5.08 5.38
CA ALA A 34 -15.28 4.50 5.03
C ALA A 34 -15.60 3.22 5.83
N ASN A 35 -14.59 2.39 6.05
CA ASN A 35 -14.67 1.11 6.75
C ASN A 35 -14.15 1.20 8.20
N ASN A 36 -13.95 2.41 8.73
CA ASN A 36 -13.38 2.63 10.05
C ASN A 36 -11.96 2.04 10.23
N ASP A 37 -11.22 1.85 9.15
CA ASP A 37 -9.83 1.33 9.18
C ASP A 37 -8.90 2.02 8.18
N LEU A 38 -9.01 3.33 8.03
CA LEU A 38 -8.10 4.11 7.19
C LEU A 38 -6.61 3.82 7.45
N PRO A 39 -6.15 3.67 8.73
CA PRO A 39 -4.76 3.29 8.98
C PRO A 39 -4.39 1.91 8.42
N GLY A 40 -5.30 0.94 8.48
CA GLY A 40 -5.10 -0.38 7.88
C GLY A 40 -5.08 -0.33 6.35
N ASP A 41 -5.91 0.51 5.74
CA ASP A 41 -5.87 0.75 4.28
C ASP A 41 -4.55 1.39 3.85
N VAL A 42 -4.04 2.36 4.61
CA VAL A 42 -2.71 2.96 4.38
C VAL A 42 -1.62 1.92 4.44
N GLN A 43 -1.58 1.11 5.51
CA GLN A 43 -0.60 0.05 5.66
C GLN A 43 -0.65 -0.91 4.47
N ARG A 44 -1.82 -1.42 4.11
CA ARG A 44 -2.01 -2.33 2.98
C ARG A 44 -1.51 -1.75 1.65
N LEU A 45 -1.78 -0.47 1.39
CA LEU A 45 -1.33 0.20 0.17
C LEU A 45 0.19 0.36 0.12
N LEU A 46 0.81 0.72 1.25
CA LEU A 46 2.27 0.87 1.34
C LEU A 46 2.99 -0.47 1.23
N ASP A 47 2.47 -1.54 1.87
CA ASP A 47 3.01 -2.90 1.77
C ASP A 47 2.94 -3.46 0.35
N ASN A 48 1.90 -3.10 -0.41
CA ASN A 48 1.71 -3.55 -1.79
C ASN A 48 2.49 -2.73 -2.82
N PHE A 49 2.85 -1.49 -2.50
CA PHE A 49 3.64 -0.64 -3.37
C PHE A 49 5.13 -0.78 -3.08
N TYR A 50 5.90 -1.29 -4.02
CA TYR A 50 7.33 -1.61 -3.84
C TYR A 50 8.20 -0.44 -3.32
N GLY A 51 7.83 0.80 -3.61
CA GLY A 51 8.52 2.02 -3.13
C GLY A 51 7.96 2.59 -1.82
N GLY A 52 6.83 2.07 -1.32
CA GLY A 52 6.05 2.67 -0.25
C GLY A 52 6.84 2.89 1.04
N GLU A 53 7.24 1.81 1.67
CA GLU A 53 8.02 1.84 2.91
C GLU A 53 9.39 2.54 2.75
N GLY A 54 10.02 2.36 1.57
CA GLY A 54 11.30 3.02 1.27
C GLY A 54 11.19 4.55 1.21
N ILE A 55 10.10 5.08 0.65
CA ILE A 55 9.84 6.52 0.58
C ILE A 55 9.46 7.05 1.96
N MET A 56 8.57 6.37 2.68
CA MET A 56 8.15 6.76 4.02
C MET A 56 9.33 6.77 5.00
N GLY A 57 10.19 5.75 4.95
CA GLY A 57 11.41 5.68 5.75
C GLY A 57 12.40 6.81 5.45
N LYS A 58 12.47 7.27 4.20
CA LYS A 58 13.30 8.46 3.86
C LYS A 58 12.70 9.74 4.42
N ILE A 59 11.39 9.93 4.32
CA ILE A 59 10.71 11.08 4.90
C ILE A 59 10.96 11.11 6.41
N GLN A 60 10.78 9.98 7.09
CA GLN A 60 11.08 9.83 8.52
C GLN A 60 12.53 10.17 8.83
N GLY A 61 13.48 9.64 8.07
CA GLY A 61 14.92 9.92 8.27
C GLY A 61 15.28 11.37 8.05
N LEU A 62 14.70 12.03 7.06
CA LEU A 62 14.92 13.46 6.79
C LEU A 62 14.33 14.35 7.91
N GLN A 63 13.16 13.99 8.46
CA GLN A 63 12.55 14.72 9.56
C GLN A 63 13.22 14.43 10.90
N TRP A 64 13.66 13.18 11.13
CA TRP A 64 14.37 12.83 12.35
C TRP A 64 15.74 13.52 12.45
N GLY A 65 16.47 13.64 11.34
CA GLY A 65 17.80 14.22 11.28
C GLY A 65 18.76 13.60 12.29
N GLU A 66 19.22 14.40 13.24
CA GLU A 66 20.08 13.96 14.35
C GLU A 66 19.29 13.63 15.63
N GLY A 67 17.95 13.64 15.54
CA GLY A 67 17.05 13.43 16.67
C GLY A 67 16.77 14.70 17.47
N PRO A 68 15.92 14.59 18.51
CA PRO A 68 15.49 15.72 19.31
C PRO A 68 16.64 16.30 20.13
N ARG A 69 16.73 17.64 20.14
CA ARG A 69 17.75 18.41 20.90
C ARG A 69 17.11 19.65 21.51
N PHE A 70 17.62 20.07 22.66
CA PHE A 70 17.22 21.33 23.29
C PHE A 70 17.95 22.50 22.70
N PHE A 71 17.26 23.60 22.51
CA PHE A 71 17.87 24.83 22.05
C PHE A 71 17.24 26.06 22.72
N GLU A 72 17.99 27.13 22.78
CA GLU A 72 17.52 28.48 23.04
C GLU A 72 17.46 29.25 21.73
N GLU A 73 16.42 30.01 21.53
CA GLU A 73 16.38 30.99 20.45
C GLU A 73 17.13 32.26 20.89
N ALA A 74 18.17 32.59 20.18
CA ALA A 74 18.94 33.78 20.41
C ALA A 74 18.93 34.69 19.17
N ILE A 75 19.05 35.97 19.39
CA ILE A 75 19.15 36.98 18.32
C ILE A 75 20.60 37.40 18.22
N ASP A 76 21.21 37.25 17.04
CA ASP A 76 22.47 37.85 16.73
C ASP A 76 22.32 39.37 16.67
N SER A 77 22.94 40.05 17.64
CA SER A 77 22.85 41.52 17.76
C SER A 77 23.50 42.28 16.60
N GLU A 78 24.41 41.63 15.85
CA GLU A 78 25.09 42.28 14.72
C GLU A 78 24.27 42.18 13.42
N ASN A 79 23.61 41.05 13.18
CA ASN A 79 22.89 40.78 11.94
C ASN A 79 21.38 40.74 12.09
N ASN A 80 20.84 40.92 13.30
CA ASN A 80 19.41 40.80 13.64
C ASN A 80 18.80 39.49 13.13
N ARG A 81 19.56 38.40 13.18
CA ARG A 81 19.13 37.07 12.74
C ARG A 81 18.86 36.18 13.93
N PHE A 82 17.78 35.46 13.89
CA PHE A 82 17.49 34.39 14.84
C PHE A 82 18.41 33.20 14.55
N TYR A 83 18.99 32.62 15.60
CA TYR A 83 19.70 31.38 15.54
C TYR A 83 19.38 30.52 16.74
N ARG A 84 19.46 29.20 16.57
CA ARG A 84 19.26 28.23 17.63
C ARG A 84 20.56 27.85 18.26
N LYS A 85 20.71 28.12 19.55
CA LYS A 85 21.84 27.71 20.34
C LYS A 85 21.51 26.44 21.09
N TRP A 86 22.20 25.37 20.80
CA TRP A 86 22.00 24.11 21.48
C TRP A 86 22.41 24.22 22.95
N ILE A 87 21.55 23.70 23.83
CA ILE A 87 21.77 23.63 25.27
C ILE A 87 21.75 22.19 25.74
N LEU A 88 22.55 21.93 26.78
CA LEU A 88 22.56 20.68 27.51
C LEU A 88 22.14 20.99 28.95
N ASP A 89 21.10 20.34 29.41
CA ASP A 89 20.64 20.36 30.80
C ASP A 89 20.61 18.93 31.31
N ASP A 90 21.55 18.59 32.21
CA ASP A 90 21.71 17.21 32.68
C ASP A 90 20.48 16.71 33.45
N VAL A 91 19.74 17.60 34.11
CA VAL A 91 18.55 17.24 34.90
C VAL A 91 17.40 16.90 33.96
N ILE A 92 17.13 17.74 32.98
CA ILE A 92 16.10 17.50 31.97
C ILE A 92 16.44 16.27 31.16
N GLN A 93 17.68 16.12 30.76
CA GLN A 93 18.15 14.97 29.99
C GLN A 93 17.96 13.65 30.76
N ALA A 94 18.33 13.61 32.03
CA ALA A 94 18.18 12.44 32.87
C ALA A 94 16.70 12.08 33.09
N ASP A 95 15.81 13.06 33.27
CA ASP A 95 14.37 12.84 33.41
C ASP A 95 13.79 12.24 32.13
N LEU A 96 14.11 12.77 30.97
CA LEU A 96 13.65 12.27 29.67
C LEU A 96 14.19 10.89 29.34
N GLU A 97 15.47 10.61 29.61
CA GLU A 97 16.07 9.29 29.43
C GLU A 97 15.45 8.24 30.34
N SER A 98 14.92 8.63 31.50
CA SER A 98 14.28 7.72 32.46
C SER A 98 13.06 6.98 31.88
N TRP A 99 12.45 7.51 30.83
CA TRP A 99 11.27 6.94 30.17
C TRP A 99 11.40 6.78 28.65
N ASP A 100 12.64 6.78 28.13
CA ASP A 100 12.99 6.52 26.73
C ASP A 100 12.26 7.45 25.74
N TYR A 101 12.43 8.75 25.96
CA TYR A 101 11.76 9.78 25.15
C TYR A 101 12.08 9.68 23.65
N ARG A 102 13.26 9.15 23.28
CA ARG A 102 13.66 9.03 21.89
C ARG A 102 12.81 7.99 21.12
N ASP A 103 12.57 6.83 21.72
CA ASP A 103 11.66 5.82 21.12
C ASP A 103 10.24 6.37 21.04
N TYR A 104 9.78 7.07 22.09
CA TYR A 104 8.48 7.74 22.08
C TYR A 104 8.36 8.72 20.90
N MET A 105 9.30 9.64 20.74
CA MET A 105 9.28 10.64 19.68
C MET A 105 9.40 10.01 18.29
N LEU A 106 10.24 8.97 18.13
CA LEU A 106 10.33 8.25 16.87
C LEU A 106 9.01 7.60 16.47
N ARG A 107 8.29 7.00 17.40
CA ARG A 107 6.95 6.42 17.16
C ARG A 107 5.94 7.51 16.79
N CYS A 108 5.95 8.63 17.47
CA CYS A 108 5.09 9.77 17.14
C CYS A 108 5.41 10.29 15.73
N LEU A 109 6.68 10.39 15.36
CA LEU A 109 7.10 10.80 14.03
C LEU A 109 6.63 9.82 12.95
N VAL A 110 6.72 8.51 13.19
CA VAL A 110 6.21 7.50 12.26
C VAL A 110 4.72 7.71 11.99
N ASP A 111 3.91 7.82 13.04
CA ASP A 111 2.47 8.07 12.89
C ASP A 111 2.19 9.42 12.19
N LEU A 112 2.95 10.48 12.54
CA LEU A 112 2.82 11.80 11.94
C LEU A 112 3.09 11.77 10.43
N VAL A 113 4.12 11.07 9.99
CA VAL A 113 4.46 10.95 8.55
C VAL A 113 3.38 10.19 7.80
N HIS A 114 2.82 9.13 8.38
CA HIS A 114 1.82 8.30 7.71
C HIS A 114 0.42 8.92 7.72
N MET A 115 0.01 9.48 8.86
CA MET A 115 -1.38 9.88 9.11
C MET A 115 -1.55 11.38 9.37
N GLN A 116 -0.46 12.16 9.35
CA GLN A 116 -0.43 13.59 9.69
C GLN A 116 -0.91 13.88 11.12
N GLY A 117 -0.77 12.92 12.02
CA GLY A 117 -1.11 13.06 13.42
C GLY A 117 -0.70 11.83 14.23
N PHE A 118 -0.72 11.96 15.55
CA PHE A 118 -0.36 10.90 16.48
C PHE A 118 -1.10 11.03 17.82
N TRP A 119 -1.11 9.96 18.58
CA TRP A 119 -1.80 9.85 19.85
C TRP A 119 -0.80 9.69 20.99
N VAL A 120 -1.03 10.48 22.05
CA VAL A 120 -0.19 10.49 23.24
C VAL A 120 -1.00 10.24 24.48
N LYS A 121 -0.52 9.34 25.32
CA LYS A 121 -1.08 9.08 26.63
C LYS A 121 -0.25 9.83 27.67
N PHE A 122 -0.89 10.71 28.40
CA PHE A 122 -0.31 11.51 29.47
C PHE A 122 -0.55 10.83 30.80
N ILE A 123 0.51 10.57 31.54
CA ILE A 123 0.47 9.94 32.86
C ILE A 123 1.00 10.94 33.87
N ARG A 124 0.16 11.33 34.83
CA ARG A 124 0.57 12.24 35.91
C ARG A 124 1.02 11.50 37.16
N ASN A 125 1.76 12.20 38.01
CA ASN A 125 2.15 11.72 39.32
C ASN A 125 0.93 11.62 40.28
N ARG A 126 1.16 11.10 41.49
CA ARG A 126 0.16 11.05 42.56
C ARG A 126 0.15 12.31 43.43
N GLY A 127 1.03 13.28 43.16
CA GLY A 127 1.22 14.49 43.93
C GLY A 127 -0.08 15.24 44.29
N PRO A 128 -1.01 15.52 43.34
CA PRO A 128 -2.25 16.21 43.65
C PRO A 128 -3.15 15.50 44.66
N ARG A 129 -2.99 14.17 44.85
CA ARG A 129 -3.74 13.38 45.83
C ARG A 129 -3.21 13.48 47.25
N ILE A 130 -1.93 13.81 47.39
CA ILE A 130 -1.22 13.88 48.67
C ILE A 130 -0.75 15.29 49.04
N GLY A 131 -1.26 16.29 48.32
CA GLY A 131 -0.95 17.71 48.61
C GLY A 131 0.34 18.22 47.97
N GLU A 132 0.97 17.46 47.05
CA GLU A 132 2.11 17.89 46.27
C GLU A 132 1.67 18.50 44.90
N ASP A 133 2.59 19.18 44.25
CA ASP A 133 2.34 19.73 42.91
C ASP A 133 2.14 18.62 41.86
N GLY A 134 1.13 18.81 41.01
CA GLY A 134 0.89 17.91 39.89
C GLY A 134 1.97 18.08 38.82
N ARG A 135 2.45 16.95 38.27
CA ARG A 135 3.31 16.97 37.06
C ARG A 135 3.01 15.79 36.16
N ILE A 136 3.26 15.94 34.89
CA ILE A 136 3.29 14.82 33.93
C ILE A 136 4.64 14.12 34.14
N ILE A 137 4.61 12.83 34.43
CA ILE A 137 5.79 12.04 34.72
C ILE A 137 6.22 11.15 33.55
N ARG A 138 5.30 10.90 32.62
CA ARG A 138 5.58 10.05 31.46
C ARG A 138 4.60 10.33 30.33
N LEU A 139 5.12 10.30 29.12
CA LEU A 139 4.37 10.27 27.87
C LEU A 139 4.51 8.89 27.24
N GLU A 140 3.41 8.34 26.74
CA GLU A 140 3.42 7.07 26.02
C GLU A 140 2.73 7.26 24.67
N HIS A 141 3.38 6.81 23.61
CA HIS A 141 2.78 6.73 22.29
C HIS A 141 1.70 5.63 22.26
N ILE A 142 0.56 5.90 21.65
CA ILE A 142 -0.46 4.90 21.34
C ILE A 142 -0.52 4.73 19.84
N PRO A 143 -0.36 3.50 19.29
CA PRO A 143 -0.44 3.27 17.86
C PRO A 143 -1.70 3.86 17.25
N TYR A 144 -1.57 4.60 16.14
CA TYR A 144 -2.63 5.38 15.53
C TYR A 144 -3.90 4.57 15.27
N ARG A 145 -3.76 3.33 14.80
CA ARG A 145 -4.87 2.42 14.52
C ARG A 145 -5.73 2.10 15.74
N LYS A 146 -5.13 2.11 16.95
CA LYS A 146 -5.81 1.71 18.20
C LYS A 146 -6.74 2.77 18.79
N CYS A 147 -6.72 4.00 18.33
CA CYS A 147 -7.48 5.09 18.91
C CYS A 147 -8.69 5.48 18.06
N ARG A 148 -9.80 5.83 18.73
CA ARG A 148 -10.96 6.47 18.12
C ARG A 148 -11.53 7.50 19.08
N PHE A 149 -11.85 8.67 18.58
CA PHE A 149 -12.62 9.64 19.33
C PHE A 149 -14.04 9.14 19.60
N GLU A 150 -14.52 9.38 20.82
CA GLU A 150 -15.96 9.32 21.10
C GLU A 150 -16.66 10.35 20.22
N TYR A 151 -17.80 9.98 19.63
CA TYR A 151 -18.58 10.95 18.85
C TYR A 151 -19.14 12.01 19.81
N PRO A 152 -18.97 13.32 19.52
CA PRO A 152 -19.49 14.37 20.36
C PRO A 152 -20.99 14.20 20.63
N ASP A 153 -21.41 14.54 21.83
CA ASP A 153 -22.83 14.57 22.17
C ASP A 153 -23.44 15.94 21.85
N ASP A 154 -24.78 16.06 21.96
CA ASP A 154 -25.50 17.29 21.62
C ASP A 154 -25.15 18.51 22.53
N ARG A 155 -24.33 18.31 23.55
CA ARG A 155 -23.91 19.36 24.52
C ARG A 155 -22.47 19.81 24.29
N HIS A 156 -21.70 19.05 23.55
CA HIS A 156 -20.27 19.28 23.36
C HIS A 156 -19.94 19.20 21.87
N ASP A 157 -19.35 20.23 21.32
CA ASP A 157 -18.91 20.27 19.93
C ASP A 157 -17.65 19.44 19.70
N LEU A 158 -16.89 19.13 20.78
CA LEU A 158 -15.63 18.39 20.73
C LEU A 158 -15.72 17.05 21.47
N PRO A 159 -15.01 16.02 21.01
CA PRO A 159 -14.93 14.75 21.70
C PRO A 159 -14.41 14.89 23.14
N GLN A 160 -15.06 14.23 24.06
CA GLN A 160 -14.69 14.25 25.49
C GLN A 160 -13.80 13.06 25.87
N ASN A 161 -13.88 11.98 25.13
CA ASN A 161 -13.14 10.76 25.42
C ASN A 161 -12.54 10.13 24.15
N VAL A 162 -11.54 9.30 24.36
CA VAL A 162 -10.90 8.46 23.35
C VAL A 162 -11.06 7.01 23.78
N TYR A 163 -11.50 6.18 22.84
CA TYR A 163 -11.53 4.73 22.99
C TYR A 163 -10.27 4.12 22.40
N VAL A 164 -9.60 3.28 23.18
CA VAL A 164 -8.38 2.56 22.78
C VAL A 164 -8.68 1.07 22.74
N GLY A 165 -8.51 0.45 21.58
CA GLY A 165 -8.79 -0.97 21.34
C GLY A 165 -8.24 -1.44 20.00
N ASP A 166 -8.56 -2.67 19.63
CA ASP A 166 -8.11 -3.26 18.36
C ASP A 166 -9.17 -3.02 17.25
N TRP A 167 -9.10 -1.83 16.64
CA TRP A 167 -10.01 -1.44 15.56
C TRP A 167 -9.63 -2.11 14.23
N PRO A 168 -10.60 -2.35 13.30
CA PRO A 168 -11.99 -1.85 13.31
C PRO A 168 -13.02 -2.69 14.08
N PHE A 169 -12.64 -3.85 14.61
CA PHE A 169 -13.51 -4.78 15.33
C PHE A 169 -13.01 -5.02 16.76
N PRO A 170 -13.13 -4.02 17.65
CA PRO A 170 -12.62 -4.13 19.00
C PRO A 170 -13.47 -5.11 19.83
N ASP A 171 -12.78 -5.84 20.71
CA ASP A 171 -13.43 -6.62 21.75
C ASP A 171 -14.02 -5.65 22.80
N PRO A 172 -15.34 -5.68 23.06
CA PRO A 172 -15.99 -4.79 24.04
C PRO A 172 -15.36 -4.85 25.43
N ASP A 173 -14.91 -6.04 25.86
CA ASP A 173 -14.34 -6.26 27.19
C ASP A 173 -12.92 -5.71 27.33
N ARG A 174 -12.25 -5.46 26.21
CA ARG A 174 -10.88 -4.92 26.15
C ARG A 174 -10.81 -3.46 25.71
N LEU A 175 -11.96 -2.84 25.48
CA LEU A 175 -12.04 -1.45 25.03
C LEU A 175 -11.82 -0.50 26.21
N ALA A 176 -10.67 0.17 26.23
CA ALA A 176 -10.36 1.15 27.24
C ALA A 176 -10.87 2.55 26.87
N LYS A 177 -11.45 3.26 27.83
CA LYS A 177 -11.93 4.63 27.68
C LYS A 177 -11.05 5.59 28.48
N TYR A 178 -10.52 6.60 27.82
CA TYR A 178 -9.72 7.67 28.44
C TYR A 178 -10.31 9.04 28.14
N PRO A 179 -10.26 9.99 29.09
CA PRO A 179 -10.62 11.38 28.81
C PRO A 179 -9.60 12.03 27.85
N VAL A 180 -10.08 12.95 27.04
CA VAL A 180 -9.20 13.77 26.17
C VAL A 180 -8.35 14.67 27.05
N PHE A 181 -7.06 14.79 26.73
CA PHE A 181 -6.13 15.68 27.41
C PHE A 181 -6.57 17.15 27.24
N ASN A 182 -6.65 17.87 28.36
CA ASN A 182 -6.97 19.28 28.38
C ASN A 182 -5.73 20.09 28.79
N PRO A 183 -5.12 20.88 27.91
CA PRO A 183 -3.98 21.71 28.27
C PRO A 183 -4.25 22.76 29.33
N ALA A 184 -5.52 23.23 29.46
CA ALA A 184 -5.89 24.23 30.49
C ALA A 184 -6.00 23.62 31.90
N ASP A 185 -6.22 22.30 32.00
CA ASP A 185 -6.26 21.57 33.28
C ASP A 185 -5.59 20.19 33.09
N PRO A 186 -4.26 20.16 32.95
CA PRO A 186 -3.52 18.93 32.56
C PRO A 186 -3.50 17.88 33.67
N PHE A 187 -3.81 18.24 34.90
CA PHE A 187 -3.73 17.37 36.07
C PHE A 187 -5.08 16.84 36.55
N ARG A 188 -6.18 17.17 35.84
CA ARG A 188 -7.54 16.76 36.23
C ARG A 188 -7.67 15.23 36.32
N HIS A 189 -7.09 14.52 35.37
CA HIS A 189 -7.19 13.06 35.26
C HIS A 189 -5.84 12.40 35.51
N PRO A 190 -5.78 11.23 36.17
CA PRO A 190 -4.53 10.51 36.38
C PRO A 190 -3.90 10.03 35.08
N VAL A 191 -4.73 9.74 34.07
CA VAL A 191 -4.35 9.36 32.73
C VAL A 191 -5.32 10.03 31.77
N SER A 192 -4.79 10.66 30.73
CA SER A 192 -5.56 11.27 29.63
C SER A 192 -4.87 10.98 28.29
N VAL A 193 -5.62 11.10 27.20
CA VAL A 193 -5.10 10.86 25.85
C VAL A 193 -5.27 12.13 25.02
N GLY A 194 -4.17 12.62 24.45
CA GLY A 194 -4.14 13.73 23.52
C GLY A 194 -3.98 13.26 22.08
N TYR A 195 -4.51 14.03 21.16
CA TYR A 195 -4.30 13.89 19.74
C TYR A 195 -3.61 15.14 19.21
N PHE A 196 -2.49 14.96 18.56
CA PHE A 196 -1.71 16.03 17.95
C PHE A 196 -1.63 15.78 16.45
N ASN A 197 -1.86 16.82 15.66
CA ASN A 197 -1.91 16.65 14.22
C ASN A 197 -1.54 17.92 13.45
N ILE A 198 -1.11 17.73 12.22
CA ILE A 198 -1.09 18.78 11.21
C ILE A 198 -2.51 18.91 10.69
N TYR A 199 -3.11 20.11 10.85
CA TYR A 199 -4.47 20.35 10.43
C TYR A 199 -4.64 20.05 8.94
N SER A 200 -5.60 19.18 8.63
CA SER A 200 -6.00 18.89 7.27
C SER A 200 -7.25 19.72 6.92
N PHE A 201 -7.22 20.43 5.80
CA PHE A 201 -8.32 21.30 5.36
C PHE A 201 -9.66 20.57 5.38
N CYS A 202 -10.67 21.18 6.01
CA CYS A 202 -12.03 20.62 6.19
C CYS A 202 -12.05 19.25 6.89
N ARG A 203 -11.16 19.02 7.90
CA ARG A 203 -11.17 17.84 8.76
C ARG A 203 -11.33 18.26 10.21
N ASP A 204 -12.48 17.92 10.81
CA ASP A 204 -12.84 18.43 12.13
C ASP A 204 -12.21 17.66 13.28
N PHE A 205 -12.00 16.33 13.13
CA PHE A 205 -11.59 15.47 14.24
C PHE A 205 -10.19 14.87 14.04
N VAL A 206 -9.93 14.28 12.90
CA VAL A 206 -8.66 13.61 12.62
C VAL A 206 -8.11 14.04 11.27
N SER A 207 -6.79 14.18 11.20
CA SER A 207 -6.10 14.44 9.93
C SER A 207 -6.15 13.21 9.00
N THR A 208 -5.85 13.44 7.74
CA THR A 208 -5.78 12.41 6.71
C THR A 208 -4.40 12.42 6.07
N PRO A 209 -3.92 11.26 5.57
CA PRO A 209 -2.64 11.18 4.87
C PRO A 209 -2.54 12.21 3.74
N ARG A 210 -1.40 12.86 3.58
CA ARG A 210 -1.14 13.81 2.48
C ARG A 210 -1.34 13.15 1.12
N PHE A 211 -0.98 11.89 1.02
CA PHE A 211 -1.06 11.09 -0.22
C PHE A 211 -2.42 10.39 -0.43
N LEU A 212 -3.46 10.79 0.30
CA LEU A 212 -4.80 10.21 0.15
C LEU A 212 -5.30 10.25 -1.30
N GLY A 213 -5.02 11.33 -2.03
CA GLY A 213 -5.36 11.46 -3.45
C GLY A 213 -4.59 10.51 -4.39
N ALA A 214 -3.45 9.97 -3.92
CA ALA A 214 -2.64 9.02 -4.69
C ALA A 214 -3.06 7.55 -4.45
N PHE A 215 -4.00 7.25 -3.54
CA PHE A 215 -4.43 5.88 -3.23
C PHE A 215 -4.77 5.05 -4.47
N PRO A 216 -5.56 5.53 -5.45
CA PRO A 216 -5.84 4.74 -6.66
C PRO A 216 -4.60 4.43 -7.49
N TRP A 217 -3.60 5.32 -7.47
CA TRP A 217 -2.35 5.13 -8.18
C TRP A 217 -1.44 4.13 -7.47
N LEU A 218 -1.39 4.16 -6.12
CA LEU A 218 -0.67 3.19 -5.30
C LEU A 218 -1.24 1.78 -5.47
N GLU A 219 -2.56 1.66 -5.48
CA GLU A 219 -3.25 0.39 -5.71
C GLU A 219 -2.94 -0.16 -7.11
N LEU A 220 -3.01 0.71 -8.14
CA LEU A 220 -2.67 0.34 -9.51
C LEU A 220 -1.20 -0.11 -9.61
N ALA A 221 -0.26 0.64 -9.03
CA ALA A 221 1.16 0.29 -9.04
C ALA A 221 1.42 -1.09 -8.40
N GLY A 222 0.74 -1.39 -7.28
CA GLY A 222 0.83 -2.68 -6.61
C GLY A 222 0.30 -3.86 -7.43
N THR A 223 -0.64 -3.63 -8.36
CA THR A 223 -1.23 -4.69 -9.20
C THR A 223 -0.43 -5.02 -10.46
N ILE A 224 0.44 -4.14 -10.92
CA ILE A 224 1.16 -4.30 -12.20
C ILE A 224 2.14 -5.47 -12.16
N ALA A 225 2.94 -5.60 -11.11
CA ALA A 225 3.93 -6.67 -11.00
C ALA A 225 3.29 -8.07 -10.93
N PRO A 226 2.27 -8.34 -10.10
CA PRO A 226 1.52 -9.59 -10.13
C PRO A 226 0.88 -9.89 -11.49
N LEU A 227 0.33 -8.86 -12.15
CA LEU A 227 -0.28 -8.98 -13.47
C LEU A 227 0.74 -9.42 -14.53
N LEU A 228 1.91 -8.80 -14.56
CA LEU A 228 3.00 -9.16 -15.47
C LEU A 228 3.54 -10.56 -15.15
N ALA A 229 3.66 -10.94 -13.89
CA ALA A 229 4.06 -12.27 -13.47
C ALA A 229 3.06 -13.34 -13.93
N ALA A 230 1.76 -13.11 -13.72
CA ALA A 230 0.70 -13.99 -14.21
C ALA A 230 0.69 -14.08 -15.73
N TYR A 231 0.90 -12.95 -16.41
CA TYR A 231 1.00 -12.91 -17.86
C TYR A 231 2.19 -13.73 -18.36
N ASN A 232 3.38 -13.57 -17.77
CA ASN A 232 4.57 -14.34 -18.13
C ASN A 232 4.38 -15.84 -17.89
N ALA A 233 3.73 -16.23 -16.80
CA ALA A 233 3.42 -17.62 -16.51
C ALA A 233 2.45 -18.22 -17.56
N ASN A 234 1.47 -17.44 -18.00
CA ASN A 234 0.45 -17.86 -18.95
C ASN A 234 0.87 -17.65 -20.42
N ALA A 235 1.83 -16.75 -20.70
CA ALA A 235 2.32 -16.49 -22.06
C ALA A 235 3.00 -17.73 -22.69
N SER A 236 3.57 -18.61 -21.86
CA SER A 236 4.07 -19.92 -22.30
C SER A 236 2.95 -20.91 -22.67
N ALA A 237 1.72 -20.69 -22.23
CA ALA A 237 0.68 -21.72 -22.26
C ALA A 237 -0.24 -21.67 -23.48
N LEU A 238 -0.28 -20.63 -24.30
CA LEU A 238 -1.23 -20.54 -25.41
C LEU A 238 -0.75 -19.62 -26.51
N SER A 239 0.10 -20.15 -27.38
CA SER A 239 0.63 -19.37 -28.48
C SER A 239 0.41 -19.99 -29.85
N LEU A 240 -0.23 -21.13 -29.92
CA LEU A 240 -0.32 -21.90 -31.15
C LEU A 240 -1.77 -22.29 -31.46
N HIS A 241 -2.20 -21.95 -32.65
CA HIS A 241 -3.41 -22.50 -33.26
C HIS A 241 -2.97 -23.70 -34.09
N ILE A 242 -3.51 -24.87 -33.76
CA ILE A 242 -3.14 -26.14 -34.40
C ILE A 242 -4.33 -26.60 -35.21
N GLU A 243 -4.15 -26.68 -36.51
CA GLU A 243 -5.11 -27.26 -37.42
C GLU A 243 -4.62 -28.65 -37.82
N SER A 244 -5.44 -29.67 -37.60
CA SER A 244 -5.18 -31.05 -37.99
C SER A 244 -6.10 -31.47 -39.12
N PRO A 245 -5.58 -32.17 -40.14
CA PRO A 245 -6.42 -32.64 -41.24
C PRO A 245 -7.40 -33.71 -40.78
N GLN A 246 -8.64 -33.62 -41.20
CA GLN A 246 -9.69 -34.60 -40.87
C GLN A 246 -9.33 -36.00 -41.30
N ALA A 247 -8.71 -36.18 -42.47
CA ALA A 247 -8.25 -37.45 -43.00
C ALA A 247 -7.28 -38.20 -42.06
N TYR A 248 -6.53 -37.48 -41.23
CA TYR A 248 -5.65 -38.12 -40.23
C TYR A 248 -6.48 -38.82 -39.14
N TRP A 249 -7.56 -38.18 -38.72
CA TRP A 249 -8.44 -38.70 -37.67
C TRP A 249 -9.30 -39.86 -38.21
N ASP A 250 -9.76 -39.78 -39.45
CA ASP A 250 -10.48 -40.83 -40.11
C ASP A 250 -9.63 -42.08 -40.24
N ALA A 251 -8.38 -41.97 -40.66
CA ALA A 251 -7.44 -43.06 -40.69
C ALA A 251 -7.11 -43.65 -39.30
N ALA A 252 -7.07 -42.78 -38.26
CA ALA A 252 -6.90 -43.23 -36.89
C ALA A 252 -8.13 -44.01 -36.39
N GLU A 253 -9.32 -43.54 -36.73
CA GLU A 253 -10.57 -44.24 -36.41
C GLU A 253 -10.60 -45.65 -37.05
N ASP A 254 -10.25 -45.81 -38.32
CA ASP A 254 -10.18 -47.07 -39.00
C ASP A 254 -9.21 -48.04 -38.36
N ARG A 255 -8.04 -47.53 -37.93
CA ARG A 255 -7.06 -48.33 -37.17
C ARG A 255 -7.60 -48.82 -35.84
N ILE A 256 -8.29 -47.93 -35.09
CA ILE A 256 -8.90 -48.28 -33.82
C ILE A 256 -9.98 -49.33 -34.03
N ARG A 257 -10.81 -49.19 -35.06
CA ARG A 257 -11.84 -50.18 -35.46
C ARG A 257 -11.23 -51.54 -35.80
N GLU A 258 -10.13 -51.58 -36.53
CA GLU A 258 -9.40 -52.83 -36.83
C GLU A 258 -8.85 -53.49 -35.56
N ILE A 259 -8.25 -52.70 -34.65
CA ILE A 259 -7.74 -53.21 -33.37
C ILE A 259 -8.87 -53.78 -32.53
N CYS A 260 -10.02 -53.11 -32.46
CA CYS A 260 -11.23 -53.59 -31.77
C CYS A 260 -11.75 -54.90 -32.34
N LYS A 261 -11.77 -55.04 -33.68
CA LYS A 261 -12.12 -56.29 -34.34
C LYS A 261 -11.16 -57.45 -33.98
N ARG A 262 -9.86 -57.19 -33.96
CA ARG A 262 -8.86 -58.20 -33.57
C ARG A 262 -8.94 -58.62 -32.12
N LYS A 263 -9.33 -57.68 -31.22
CA LYS A 263 -9.46 -57.93 -29.77
C LYS A 263 -10.88 -58.41 -29.37
N GLY A 264 -11.83 -58.47 -30.29
CA GLY A 264 -13.21 -58.86 -30.00
C GLY A 264 -13.97 -57.87 -29.11
N VAL A 265 -13.55 -56.58 -29.08
CA VAL A 265 -14.17 -55.52 -28.27
C VAL A 265 -15.02 -54.63 -29.20
N PRO A 266 -16.24 -54.22 -28.82
CA PRO A 266 -17.01 -53.30 -29.62
C PRO A 266 -16.36 -51.92 -29.69
N TYR A 267 -16.38 -51.27 -30.86
CA TYR A 267 -15.92 -49.91 -31.05
C TYR A 267 -16.83 -48.90 -30.35
N SER A 268 -16.26 -47.90 -29.69
CA SER A 268 -16.97 -46.79 -29.13
C SER A 268 -16.33 -45.48 -29.58
N ALA A 269 -17.14 -44.46 -29.92
CA ALA A 269 -16.65 -43.12 -30.31
C ALA A 269 -15.73 -42.50 -29.26
N ARG A 270 -15.93 -42.83 -28.00
CA ARG A 270 -15.08 -42.41 -26.89
C ARG A 270 -13.60 -42.84 -27.04
N MET A 271 -13.36 -43.98 -27.67
CA MET A 271 -11.98 -44.44 -27.92
C MET A 271 -11.21 -43.53 -28.90
N LEU A 272 -11.92 -42.93 -29.85
CA LEU A 272 -11.34 -41.95 -30.77
C LEU A 272 -11.08 -40.60 -30.03
N GLU A 273 -11.98 -40.17 -29.16
CA GLU A 273 -11.80 -38.98 -28.35
C GLU A 273 -10.59 -39.13 -27.40
N GLU A 274 -10.49 -40.27 -26.70
CA GLU A 274 -9.36 -40.55 -25.82
C GLU A 274 -8.04 -40.60 -26.63
N PHE A 275 -8.04 -41.11 -27.86
CA PHE A 275 -6.87 -41.09 -28.73
C PHE A 275 -6.51 -39.68 -29.19
N LYS A 276 -7.52 -38.82 -29.48
CA LYS A 276 -7.31 -37.41 -29.82
C LYS A 276 -6.68 -36.65 -28.65
N ASP A 277 -7.23 -36.85 -27.45
CA ASP A 277 -6.75 -36.18 -26.23
C ASP A 277 -5.32 -36.59 -25.92
N GLU A 278 -4.99 -37.90 -26.02
CA GLU A 278 -3.61 -38.41 -25.81
C GLU A 278 -2.63 -37.85 -26.86
N ALA A 279 -3.05 -37.78 -28.11
CA ALA A 279 -2.23 -37.23 -29.20
C ALA A 279 -1.97 -35.74 -28.99
N MET A 280 -3.01 -34.96 -28.57
CA MET A 280 -2.89 -33.55 -28.31
C MET A 280 -2.08 -33.25 -27.05
N GLU A 281 -2.18 -34.09 -26.02
CA GLU A 281 -1.36 -33.96 -24.79
C GLU A 281 0.13 -34.21 -25.08
N LYS A 282 0.43 -35.25 -25.84
CA LYS A 282 1.81 -35.52 -26.31
C LYS A 282 2.34 -34.38 -27.17
N PHE A 283 1.50 -33.82 -28.00
CA PHE A 283 1.84 -32.67 -28.83
C PHE A 283 2.12 -31.41 -27.97
N ALA A 284 1.22 -31.11 -27.07
CA ALA A 284 1.37 -29.98 -26.15
C ALA A 284 2.64 -30.12 -25.31
N SER A 285 2.90 -31.30 -24.76
CA SER A 285 4.10 -31.54 -23.94
C SER A 285 5.42 -31.38 -24.73
N GLY A 286 5.41 -31.63 -26.04
CA GLY A 286 6.55 -31.42 -26.90
C GLY A 286 6.80 -29.97 -27.31
N VAL A 287 5.77 -29.14 -27.35
CA VAL A 287 5.83 -27.78 -27.88
C VAL A 287 5.81 -26.74 -26.74
N THR A 288 5.25 -27.06 -25.57
CA THR A 288 5.14 -26.16 -24.43
C THR A 288 6.17 -26.48 -23.34
N GLY A 289 6.64 -25.48 -22.61
CA GLY A 289 7.55 -25.60 -21.48
C GLY A 289 8.92 -24.98 -21.72
N ARG A 290 9.53 -24.49 -20.64
CA ARG A 290 10.88 -23.87 -20.64
C ARG A 290 11.97 -24.79 -21.20
N GLU A 291 11.79 -26.09 -21.00
CA GLU A 291 12.77 -27.12 -21.44
C GLU A 291 12.71 -27.41 -22.94
N ASN A 292 11.67 -26.94 -23.63
CA ASN A 292 11.41 -27.19 -25.03
C ASN A 292 11.74 -26.00 -25.94
N VAL A 293 12.26 -24.93 -25.39
CA VAL A 293 12.68 -23.75 -26.16
C VAL A 293 13.80 -24.15 -27.12
N GLY A 294 13.53 -23.96 -28.41
CA GLY A 294 14.49 -24.32 -29.47
C GLY A 294 14.37 -25.75 -30.00
N LYS A 295 13.47 -26.57 -29.51
CA LYS A 295 13.16 -27.87 -30.12
C LYS A 295 12.28 -27.68 -31.36
N TYR A 296 12.56 -28.49 -32.37
CA TYR A 296 11.77 -28.48 -33.59
C TYR A 296 10.79 -29.66 -33.60
N MET A 297 9.69 -29.50 -34.30
CA MET A 297 8.76 -30.56 -34.57
C MET A 297 8.76 -30.85 -36.05
N HIS A 298 8.88 -32.13 -36.39
CA HIS A 298 8.82 -32.59 -37.75
C HIS A 298 7.47 -33.24 -38.02
N THR A 299 6.72 -32.69 -39.00
CA THR A 299 5.47 -33.25 -39.50
C THR A 299 5.59 -33.49 -40.98
N THR A 300 5.04 -34.62 -41.45
CA THR A 300 4.98 -34.97 -42.87
C THR A 300 3.66 -34.51 -43.45
N ARG A 301 3.72 -33.81 -44.57
CA ARG A 301 2.52 -33.49 -45.36
C ARG A 301 2.31 -34.62 -46.35
N PHE A 302 1.07 -34.97 -46.62
CA PHE A 302 0.69 -35.91 -47.65
C PHE A 302 -0.19 -35.22 -48.71
N TRP A 303 -0.10 -35.75 -49.94
CA TRP A 303 -0.91 -35.27 -51.04
C TRP A 303 -2.27 -35.95 -50.99
N ASP A 304 -3.34 -35.17 -50.95
CA ASP A 304 -4.72 -35.63 -51.05
C ASP A 304 -5.15 -35.49 -52.52
N ALA A 305 -5.36 -36.64 -53.20
CA ALA A 305 -5.75 -36.66 -54.59
C ALA A 305 -7.16 -36.16 -54.85
N ASP A 306 -8.06 -36.29 -53.86
CA ASP A 306 -9.45 -35.84 -53.96
C ASP A 306 -9.59 -34.35 -53.74
N ALA A 307 -8.78 -33.79 -52.84
CA ALA A 307 -8.72 -32.37 -52.59
C ALA A 307 -7.74 -31.61 -53.52
N ASN A 308 -6.89 -32.34 -54.27
CA ASN A 308 -5.84 -31.81 -55.14
C ASN A 308 -4.90 -30.83 -54.41
N ASP A 309 -4.62 -31.07 -53.12
CA ASP A 309 -3.81 -30.22 -52.27
C ASP A 309 -2.98 -31.06 -51.26
N PHE A 310 -1.93 -30.44 -50.72
CA PHE A 310 -1.14 -31.01 -49.63
C PHE A 310 -1.80 -30.84 -48.28
N GLN A 311 -2.23 -31.92 -47.67
CA GLN A 311 -2.78 -31.91 -46.34
C GLN A 311 -1.68 -32.21 -45.30
N GLY A 312 -1.69 -31.44 -44.20
CA GLY A 312 -0.74 -31.59 -43.10
C GLY A 312 -1.19 -30.75 -41.90
N TRP A 313 -0.51 -31.00 -40.80
CA TRP A 313 -0.73 -30.19 -39.62
C TRP A 313 -0.24 -28.76 -39.86
N THR A 314 -1.10 -27.79 -39.65
CA THR A 314 -0.75 -26.38 -39.72
C THR A 314 -0.70 -25.82 -38.30
N ILE A 315 0.44 -25.24 -37.94
CA ILE A 315 0.70 -24.64 -36.66
C ILE A 315 0.91 -23.16 -36.90
N THR A 316 -0.05 -22.37 -36.51
CA THR A 316 0.02 -20.92 -36.64
C THR A 316 0.26 -20.30 -35.27
N PRO A 317 1.35 -19.54 -35.06
CA PRO A 317 1.50 -18.80 -33.84
C PRO A 317 0.38 -17.75 -33.75
N ILE A 318 -0.31 -17.74 -32.62
CA ILE A 318 -1.28 -16.67 -32.33
C ILE A 318 -0.46 -15.43 -32.02
N ASP A 319 -0.47 -14.47 -32.93
CA ASP A 319 0.19 -13.18 -32.72
C ASP A 319 -0.57 -12.39 -31.65
N LYS A 320 -0.15 -12.63 -30.41
CA LYS A 320 -0.53 -11.76 -29.31
C LYS A 320 0.38 -10.56 -29.42
N LYS A 321 -0.15 -9.36 -29.55
CA LYS A 321 0.59 -8.09 -29.46
C LYS A 321 1.21 -7.92 -28.07
N ILE A 322 1.98 -8.91 -27.66
CA ILE A 322 2.57 -9.10 -26.31
C ILE A 322 3.46 -7.91 -25.99
N ARG A 323 4.28 -7.50 -26.97
CA ARG A 323 5.20 -6.40 -26.81
C ARG A 323 4.49 -5.10 -26.54
N ASP A 324 3.47 -4.79 -27.32
CA ASP A 324 2.69 -3.55 -27.20
C ASP A 324 1.96 -3.51 -25.83
N TYR A 325 1.47 -4.68 -25.37
CA TYR A 325 0.84 -4.81 -24.07
C TYR A 325 1.84 -4.56 -22.94
N ILE A 326 3.01 -5.20 -22.95
CA ILE A 326 4.05 -5.02 -21.92
C ILE A 326 4.54 -3.56 -21.92
N GLU A 327 4.81 -2.98 -23.08
CA GLU A 327 5.19 -1.57 -23.18
C GLU A 327 4.13 -0.62 -22.60
N SER A 328 2.85 -0.92 -22.83
CA SER A 328 1.76 -0.15 -22.23
C SER A 328 1.72 -0.27 -20.71
N GLN A 329 1.93 -1.47 -20.17
CA GLN A 329 1.97 -1.70 -18.72
C GLN A 329 3.17 -0.99 -18.06
N ILE A 330 4.33 -0.98 -18.71
CA ILE A 330 5.50 -0.24 -18.22
C ILE A 330 5.22 1.27 -18.18
N LYS A 331 4.57 1.82 -19.21
CA LYS A 331 4.19 3.24 -19.20
C LYS A 331 3.19 3.58 -18.10
N ILE A 332 2.25 2.68 -17.81
CA ILE A 332 1.29 2.83 -16.70
C ILE A 332 2.04 2.77 -15.35
N ALA A 333 2.98 1.83 -15.20
CA ALA A 333 3.82 1.74 -14.00
C ALA A 333 4.59 3.03 -13.75
N ASN A 334 5.30 3.55 -14.76
CA ASN A 334 6.04 4.80 -14.63
C ASN A 334 5.14 5.98 -14.27
N LYS A 335 3.92 6.03 -14.82
CA LYS A 335 2.95 7.06 -14.47
C LYS A 335 2.43 6.91 -13.03
N ALA A 336 2.19 5.69 -12.58
CA ALA A 336 1.77 5.40 -11.21
C ALA A 336 2.86 5.76 -10.20
N ASP A 337 4.12 5.44 -10.49
CA ASP A 337 5.28 5.80 -9.67
C ASP A 337 5.43 7.31 -9.54
N ALA A 338 5.28 8.04 -10.66
CA ALA A 338 5.31 9.51 -10.67
C ALA A 338 4.19 10.11 -9.82
N ALA A 339 2.97 9.60 -9.96
CA ALA A 339 1.81 10.07 -9.22
C ALA A 339 1.95 9.76 -7.70
N ALA A 340 2.44 8.56 -7.36
CA ALA A 340 2.72 8.16 -6.00
C ALA A 340 3.79 9.06 -5.34
N THR A 341 4.91 9.28 -6.01
CA THR A 341 5.99 10.15 -5.52
C THR A 341 5.51 11.58 -5.29
N SER A 342 4.75 12.13 -6.25
CA SER A 342 4.12 13.44 -6.10
C SER A 342 3.14 13.48 -4.91
N GLY A 343 2.37 12.41 -4.71
CA GLY A 343 1.44 12.28 -3.58
C GLY A 343 2.12 12.29 -2.23
N PHE A 344 3.29 11.65 -2.10
CA PHE A 344 4.08 11.66 -0.87
C PHE A 344 4.76 13.01 -0.59
N GLY A 345 4.82 13.92 -1.58
CA GLY A 345 5.46 15.22 -1.43
C GLY A 345 6.99 15.14 -1.35
N LEU A 346 7.59 14.05 -1.81
CA LEU A 346 9.02 13.89 -1.88
C LEU A 346 9.51 14.07 -3.32
N ASP A 347 10.60 14.83 -3.50
CA ASP A 347 11.24 14.98 -4.80
C ASP A 347 11.64 13.60 -5.35
N PRO A 348 11.37 13.29 -6.64
CA PRO A 348 11.76 12.03 -7.28
C PRO A 348 13.25 11.70 -7.12
N VAL A 349 14.11 12.69 -7.10
CA VAL A 349 15.55 12.55 -6.89
C VAL A 349 15.87 11.97 -5.52
N LEU A 350 15.05 12.24 -4.51
CA LEU A 350 15.21 11.74 -3.15
C LEU A 350 14.50 10.39 -2.95
N SER A 351 13.47 10.09 -3.74
CA SER A 351 12.70 8.85 -3.62
C SER A 351 13.43 7.61 -4.14
N ASN A 352 14.54 7.75 -4.89
CA ASN A 352 15.24 6.72 -5.65
C ASN A 352 14.37 6.02 -6.72
N LEU A 353 13.24 6.59 -7.09
CA LEU A 353 12.47 6.13 -8.24
C LEU A 353 13.10 6.70 -9.50
N ILE A 354 13.49 5.80 -10.41
CA ILE A 354 14.09 6.21 -11.69
C ILE A 354 12.96 6.67 -12.59
N MET A 355 12.88 7.96 -12.82
CA MET A 355 11.96 8.54 -13.79
C MET A 355 12.73 8.86 -15.09
N ASP A 356 12.30 8.24 -16.19
CA ASP A 356 12.74 8.51 -17.56
C ASP A 356 14.26 8.77 -17.74
N ASN A 357 15.09 7.80 -17.35
CA ASN A 357 16.55 7.80 -17.60
C ASN A 357 17.32 9.05 -17.10
N LYS A 358 16.77 9.84 -16.19
CA LYS A 358 17.50 10.94 -15.56
C LYS A 358 18.39 10.39 -14.44
N LEU A 359 19.68 10.37 -14.68
CA LEU A 359 20.70 10.25 -13.63
C LEU A 359 20.76 11.59 -12.89
N SER A 360 20.31 11.60 -11.62
CA SER A 360 20.41 12.77 -10.78
C SER A 360 21.87 13.05 -10.40
N SER A 361 22.30 14.31 -10.52
CA SER A 361 23.62 14.74 -10.07
C SER A 361 23.66 14.86 -8.54
N GLY A 362 24.87 14.79 -7.95
CA GLY A 362 25.03 15.01 -6.50
C GLY A 362 24.58 16.42 -6.04
N SER A 363 24.75 17.43 -6.88
CA SER A 363 24.27 18.80 -6.62
C SER A 363 22.75 18.88 -6.60
N GLU A 364 22.05 18.18 -7.50
CA GLU A 364 20.58 18.12 -7.55
C GLU A 364 20.01 17.53 -6.26
N LYS A 365 20.61 16.42 -5.77
CA LYS A 365 20.23 15.82 -4.48
C LYS A 365 20.40 16.79 -3.30
N LEU A 366 21.49 17.55 -3.29
CA LEU A 366 21.73 18.52 -2.22
C LEU A 366 20.69 19.66 -2.23
N TYR A 367 20.33 20.15 -3.42
CA TYR A 367 19.29 21.17 -3.54
C TYR A 367 17.92 20.63 -3.14
N SER A 368 17.56 19.43 -3.56
CA SER A 368 16.30 18.78 -3.18
C SER A 368 16.18 18.59 -1.65
N ILE A 369 17.27 18.20 -0.97
CA ILE A 369 17.30 18.12 0.50
C ILE A 369 17.11 19.51 1.13
N LYS A 370 17.78 20.54 0.62
CA LYS A 370 17.61 21.91 1.14
C LYS A 370 16.18 22.42 0.98
N VAL A 371 15.56 22.18 -0.18
CA VAL A 371 14.17 22.56 -0.43
C VAL A 371 13.24 21.79 0.52
N TYR A 372 13.45 20.49 0.66
CA TYR A 372 12.68 19.67 1.59
C TYR A 372 12.75 20.19 3.02
N ASN A 373 13.97 20.44 3.53
CA ASN A 373 14.16 20.96 4.89
C ASN A 373 13.51 22.34 5.09
N ALA A 374 13.54 23.19 4.05
CA ALA A 374 12.94 24.52 4.14
C ALA A 374 11.40 24.52 4.11
N SER A 375 10.78 23.54 3.44
CA SER A 375 9.33 23.53 3.19
C SER A 375 8.56 22.50 4.00
N GLU A 376 9.19 21.38 4.36
CA GLU A 376 8.46 20.20 4.85
C GLU A 376 8.74 19.87 6.33
N THR A 377 9.86 20.31 6.91
CA THR A 377 10.22 19.95 8.29
C THR A 377 9.74 20.94 9.34
N ALA A 378 9.50 22.20 8.96
CA ALA A 378 9.17 23.26 9.92
C ALA A 378 7.87 23.00 10.71
N ILE A 379 6.83 22.45 10.06
CA ILE A 379 5.54 22.19 10.72
C ILE A 379 5.61 20.94 11.61
N PRO A 380 6.15 19.78 11.17
CA PRO A 380 6.39 18.65 12.04
C PRO A 380 7.24 18.98 13.27
N ASP A 381 8.30 19.76 13.12
CA ASP A 381 9.16 20.22 14.22
C ASP A 381 8.42 21.03 15.31
N MET A 382 7.34 21.72 14.93
CA MET A 382 6.53 22.49 15.87
C MET A 382 5.54 21.61 16.65
N ILE A 383 5.22 20.43 16.15
CA ILE A 383 4.18 19.55 16.72
C ILE A 383 4.82 18.45 17.58
N LEU A 384 5.97 17.96 17.17
CA LEU A 384 6.74 16.96 17.91
C LEU A 384 7.49 17.58 19.09
#